data_52ad48b009f10e641921b0aff66aaec8
#
_entry.id   52ad48b009f10e641921b0aff66aaec8
#
_cell.length_a   1.000
_cell.length_b   1.000
_cell.length_c   1.000
_cell.angle_alpha   90.00
_cell.angle_beta   90.00
_cell.angle_gamma   90.00
#
_symmetry.space_group_name_H-M   'P 1'
#
loop_
_entity.id
_entity.type
_entity.pdbx_description
1 polymer ?
#
loop_
_entity_poly.entity_id
_entity_poly.type
_entity_poly.pdbx_seq_one_letter_code
_entity_poly.pdbx_strand_id
1 'polypeptide(L)'
;MNEGNNLQAISGIDLMRMEIPQKQYCIQDVLPQGLNVLFCVEMDYARSLAMGLALRVVEGERLWGKAVQRGPVLYMVHQDTLAATRNRLVSMTKRVPDDLYIGVMTESTMELVLSAVPEFMESNPELSLVVVELDTPVAYTSRTLYAPGELQEQYTRLKELAEEKNITILIVQKNVQHDWSLRDYGVEKAVPISEGVDCCFELDLPSVYDNKSDLKRTSRIYGNDRWSIKFSRKPHRWRGTK
;
A
#
# COMPACT_ATOMS: atom_id res chain seq x y z
N MET A 1 27.42 -14.00 -29.28
CA MET A 1 26.68 -12.74 -29.04
C MET A 1 27.18 -12.24 -27.70
N ASN A 2 27.89 -11.10 -27.69
CA ASN A 2 28.42 -10.52 -26.47
C ASN A 2 27.24 -10.00 -25.62
N GLU A 3 27.01 -10.59 -24.46
CA GLU A 3 26.22 -9.99 -23.40
C GLU A 3 26.94 -8.72 -22.96
N GLY A 4 26.44 -7.57 -23.38
CA GLY A 4 27.01 -6.28 -23.06
C GLY A 4 26.95 -6.07 -21.55
N ASN A 5 28.11 -5.83 -20.98
CA ASN A 5 28.27 -5.44 -19.58
C ASN A 5 27.50 -4.13 -19.34
N ASN A 6 26.33 -4.19 -18.68
CA ASN A 6 25.42 -3.07 -18.45
C ASN A 6 25.91 -2.12 -17.31
N LEU A 7 27.19 -2.10 -17.00
CA LEU A 7 27.76 -1.16 -16.04
C LEU A 7 27.85 0.23 -16.66
N GLN A 8 27.03 1.16 -16.24
CA GLN A 8 27.18 2.59 -16.45
C GLN A 8 28.01 3.19 -15.31
N ALA A 9 29.23 3.62 -15.60
CA ALA A 9 30.05 4.31 -14.63
C ALA A 9 29.92 5.83 -14.83
N ILE A 10 29.60 6.56 -13.75
CA ILE A 10 29.60 8.01 -13.71
C ILE A 10 30.67 8.47 -12.71
N SER A 11 31.31 9.61 -12.96
CA SER A 11 32.29 10.17 -12.01
C SER A 11 31.57 10.69 -10.77
N GLY A 12 32.24 10.70 -9.61
CA GLY A 12 31.67 11.29 -8.38
C GLY A 12 31.35 12.78 -8.54
N ILE A 13 32.10 13.50 -9.39
CA ILE A 13 31.83 14.91 -9.70
C ILE A 13 30.56 15.05 -10.52
N ASP A 14 30.34 14.19 -11.51
CA ASP A 14 29.15 14.22 -12.32
C ASP A 14 27.91 13.82 -11.50
N LEU A 15 28.04 12.81 -10.63
CA LEU A 15 26.98 12.45 -9.69
C LEU A 15 26.54 13.64 -8.81
N MET A 16 27.49 14.42 -8.31
CA MET A 16 27.21 15.62 -7.49
C MET A 16 26.55 16.76 -8.29
N ARG A 17 26.70 16.76 -9.61
CA ARG A 17 26.08 17.75 -10.51
C ARG A 17 24.77 17.30 -11.11
N MET A 18 24.44 16.00 -11.02
CA MET A 18 23.19 15.48 -11.53
C MET A 18 22.02 16.04 -10.74
N GLU A 19 21.00 16.51 -11.44
CA GLU A 19 19.69 16.76 -10.85
C GLU A 19 19.03 15.42 -10.54
N ILE A 20 19.07 15.01 -9.29
CA ILE A 20 18.35 13.83 -8.84
C ILE A 20 16.88 14.20 -8.71
N PRO A 21 15.95 13.47 -9.39
CA PRO A 21 14.53 13.74 -9.28
C PRO A 21 14.09 13.78 -7.83
N GLN A 22 13.32 14.80 -7.46
CA GLN A 22 12.76 14.90 -6.12
C GLN A 22 11.82 13.73 -5.87
N LYS A 23 11.88 13.21 -4.65
CA LYS A 23 10.95 12.16 -4.19
C LYS A 23 9.52 12.66 -4.30
N GLN A 24 8.68 11.93 -5.02
CA GLN A 24 7.28 12.27 -5.18
C GLN A 24 6.44 11.55 -4.14
N TYR A 25 5.35 12.19 -3.72
CA TYR A 25 4.45 11.68 -2.69
C TYR A 25 3.00 11.90 -3.11
N CYS A 26 2.19 10.86 -2.97
CA CYS A 26 0.73 10.98 -2.99
C CYS A 26 0.24 11.73 -1.74
N ILE A 27 0.83 11.42 -0.57
CA ILE A 27 0.64 12.15 0.69
C ILE A 27 2.01 12.52 1.22
N GLN A 28 2.30 13.80 1.27
CA GLN A 28 3.62 14.33 1.62
C GLN A 28 4.21 13.69 2.89
N ASP A 29 5.42 13.18 2.80
CA ASP A 29 6.16 12.48 3.84
C ASP A 29 5.49 11.21 4.40
N VAL A 30 4.27 10.88 4.00
CA VAL A 30 3.53 9.70 4.49
C VAL A 30 3.46 8.61 3.43
N LEU A 31 2.78 8.84 2.31
CA LEU A 31 2.58 7.84 1.26
C LEU A 31 3.32 8.26 0.00
N PRO A 32 4.51 7.69 -0.26
CA PRO A 32 5.25 7.99 -1.48
C PRO A 32 4.55 7.41 -2.72
N GLN A 33 4.88 7.99 -3.87
CA GLN A 33 4.54 7.42 -5.16
C GLN A 33 5.25 6.09 -5.38
N GLY A 34 4.69 5.23 -6.23
CA GLY A 34 5.21 3.90 -6.51
C GLY A 34 4.46 2.81 -5.75
N LEU A 35 5.10 1.67 -5.54
CA LEU A 35 4.50 0.51 -4.88
C LEU A 35 4.73 0.53 -3.37
N ASN A 36 3.63 0.53 -2.62
CA ASN A 36 3.63 0.52 -1.17
C ASN A 36 2.83 -0.68 -0.65
N VAL A 37 3.25 -1.27 0.45
CA VAL A 37 2.54 -2.38 1.10
C VAL A 37 2.26 -2.04 2.56
N LEU A 38 1.00 -2.17 2.97
CA LEU A 38 0.54 -1.98 4.35
C LEU A 38 0.23 -3.33 4.97
N PHE A 39 0.98 -3.68 5.99
CA PHE A 39 0.80 -4.91 6.77
C PHE A 39 0.12 -4.64 8.10
N CYS A 40 -0.83 -5.51 8.46
CA CYS A 40 -1.43 -5.53 9.79
C CYS A 40 -1.86 -6.95 10.16
N VAL A 41 -1.80 -7.29 11.43
CA VAL A 41 -2.30 -8.58 11.95
C VAL A 41 -3.82 -8.67 11.80
N GLU A 42 -4.51 -7.56 12.07
CA GLU A 42 -5.97 -7.45 11.98
C GLU A 42 -6.37 -6.57 10.80
N MET A 43 -6.86 -7.19 9.73
CA MET A 43 -7.17 -6.54 8.46
C MET A 43 -8.17 -5.37 8.58
N ASP A 44 -9.12 -5.41 9.51
CA ASP A 44 -10.11 -4.34 9.64
C ASP A 44 -9.48 -2.98 10.02
N TYR A 45 -8.40 -2.99 10.79
CA TYR A 45 -7.66 -1.75 11.09
C TYR A 45 -6.89 -1.25 9.88
N ALA A 46 -6.22 -2.14 9.15
CA ALA A 46 -5.50 -1.78 7.91
C ALA A 46 -6.45 -1.26 6.83
N ARG A 47 -7.57 -1.96 6.61
CA ARG A 47 -8.63 -1.54 5.68
C ARG A 47 -9.22 -0.18 6.05
N SER A 48 -9.41 0.08 7.36
CA SER A 48 -9.88 1.37 7.84
C SER A 48 -8.86 2.48 7.63
N LEU A 49 -7.57 2.20 7.79
CA LEU A 49 -6.51 3.16 7.49
C LEU A 49 -6.45 3.42 5.98
N ALA A 50 -6.41 2.39 5.16
CA ALA A 50 -6.32 2.49 3.70
C ALA A 50 -7.52 3.27 3.10
N MET A 51 -8.75 3.00 3.56
CA MET A 51 -9.94 3.77 3.17
C MET A 51 -9.83 5.24 3.60
N GLY A 52 -9.29 5.51 4.78
CA GLY A 52 -9.03 6.87 5.25
C GLY A 52 -8.01 7.61 4.39
N LEU A 53 -6.93 6.93 3.96
CA LEU A 53 -5.94 7.49 3.01
C LEU A 53 -6.59 7.77 1.65
N ALA A 54 -7.35 6.82 1.12
CA ALA A 54 -8.08 6.95 -0.16
C ALA A 54 -9.02 8.18 -0.16
N LEU A 55 -9.81 8.35 0.90
CA LEU A 55 -10.70 9.51 1.05
C LEU A 55 -9.91 10.83 1.09
N ARG A 56 -8.75 10.88 1.77
CA ARG A 56 -7.93 12.08 1.80
C ARG A 56 -7.35 12.42 0.42
N VAL A 57 -6.95 11.43 -0.36
CA VAL A 57 -6.43 11.64 -1.71
C VAL A 57 -7.52 12.17 -2.64
N VAL A 58 -8.70 11.57 -2.65
CA VAL A 58 -9.77 12.01 -3.55
C VAL A 58 -10.33 13.38 -3.13
N GLU A 59 -10.35 13.71 -1.84
CA GLU A 59 -10.81 15.01 -1.32
C GLU A 59 -9.72 16.10 -1.44
N GLY A 60 -8.43 15.72 -1.51
CA GLY A 60 -7.30 16.65 -1.46
C GLY A 60 -7.10 17.27 -0.07
N GLU A 61 -7.70 16.67 0.97
CA GLU A 61 -7.63 17.19 2.32
C GLU A 61 -6.36 16.73 3.04
N ARG A 62 -5.77 17.64 3.84
CA ARG A 62 -4.55 17.33 4.60
C ARG A 62 -4.72 16.11 5.50
N LEU A 63 -3.71 15.23 5.47
CA LEU A 63 -3.61 14.11 6.41
C LEU A 63 -2.56 14.45 7.49
N TRP A 64 -2.97 14.48 8.75
CA TRP A 64 -2.07 14.77 9.90
C TRP A 64 -1.21 16.03 9.70
N GLY A 65 -1.76 17.05 9.03
CA GLY A 65 -1.06 18.29 8.71
C GLY A 65 -0.22 18.25 7.43
N LYS A 66 -0.05 17.08 6.81
CA LYS A 66 0.72 16.90 5.57
C LYS A 66 -0.13 17.23 4.34
N ALA A 67 0.51 17.76 3.31
CA ALA A 67 -0.14 18.02 2.03
C ALA A 67 -0.51 16.71 1.33
N VAL A 68 -1.62 16.73 0.61
CA VAL A 68 -2.13 15.58 -0.16
C VAL A 68 -2.29 16.01 -1.62
N GLN A 69 -1.74 15.23 -2.53
CA GLN A 69 -1.98 15.39 -3.95
C GLN A 69 -3.38 14.84 -4.27
N ARG A 70 -4.31 15.72 -4.64
CA ARG A 70 -5.65 15.31 -5.02
C ARG A 70 -5.63 14.53 -6.34
N GLY A 71 -6.41 13.46 -6.42
CA GLY A 71 -6.62 12.73 -7.66
C GLY A 71 -7.65 11.62 -7.50
N PRO A 72 -8.12 11.03 -8.62
CA PRO A 72 -9.01 9.88 -8.62
C PRO A 72 -8.37 8.67 -7.93
N VAL A 73 -9.21 7.86 -7.27
CA VAL A 73 -8.79 6.69 -6.53
C VAL A 73 -9.58 5.46 -6.98
N LEU A 74 -8.88 4.37 -7.30
CA LEU A 74 -9.45 3.05 -7.49
C LEU A 74 -9.19 2.22 -6.23
N TYR A 75 -10.27 1.84 -5.53
CA TYR A 75 -10.20 0.99 -4.33
C TYR A 75 -10.71 -0.40 -4.66
N MET A 76 -9.81 -1.37 -4.75
CA MET A 76 -10.10 -2.74 -5.18
C MET A 76 -10.31 -3.65 -3.96
N VAL A 77 -11.46 -4.34 -3.93
CA VAL A 77 -11.87 -5.22 -2.83
C VAL A 77 -12.35 -6.56 -3.36
N HIS A 78 -12.19 -7.61 -2.58
CA HIS A 78 -12.80 -8.91 -2.90
C HIS A 78 -14.34 -8.83 -2.74
N GLN A 79 -15.07 -9.52 -3.62
CA GLN A 79 -16.54 -9.49 -3.63
C GLN A 79 -17.18 -9.81 -2.28
N ASP A 80 -16.59 -10.74 -1.52
CA ASP A 80 -17.10 -11.15 -0.20
C ASP A 80 -16.96 -10.02 0.85
N THR A 81 -16.11 -9.02 0.62
CA THR A 81 -15.90 -7.89 1.52
C THR A 81 -16.68 -6.64 1.13
N LEU A 82 -17.43 -6.66 0.02
CA LEU A 82 -18.11 -5.49 -0.53
C LEU A 82 -19.08 -4.83 0.46
N ALA A 83 -19.88 -5.63 1.17
CA ALA A 83 -20.81 -5.13 2.18
C ALA A 83 -20.10 -4.46 3.36
N ALA A 84 -19.00 -5.05 3.83
CA ALA A 84 -18.18 -4.47 4.89
C ALA A 84 -17.51 -3.18 4.43
N THR A 85 -17.03 -3.14 3.19
CA THR A 85 -16.43 -1.94 2.56
C THR A 85 -17.44 -0.81 2.47
N ARG A 86 -18.66 -1.08 2.00
CA ARG A 86 -19.75 -0.09 1.98
C ARG A 86 -20.04 0.46 3.38
N ASN A 87 -20.17 -0.40 4.39
CA ASN A 87 -20.43 0.02 5.77
C ASN A 87 -19.30 0.88 6.33
N ARG A 88 -18.05 0.52 6.03
CA ARG A 88 -16.86 1.29 6.39
C ARG A 88 -16.91 2.67 5.75
N LEU A 89 -17.14 2.76 4.44
CA LEU A 89 -17.22 4.02 3.71
C LEU A 89 -18.32 4.93 4.28
N VAL A 90 -19.54 4.43 4.48
CA VAL A 90 -20.67 5.18 5.08
C VAL A 90 -20.34 5.67 6.49
N SER A 91 -19.56 4.91 7.26
CA SER A 91 -19.14 5.34 8.62
C SER A 91 -18.10 6.46 8.60
N MET A 92 -17.36 6.62 7.49
CA MET A 92 -16.23 7.55 7.38
C MET A 92 -16.60 8.88 6.73
N THR A 93 -17.53 8.88 5.78
CA THR A 93 -17.94 10.09 5.07
C THR A 93 -19.45 10.18 4.94
N LYS A 94 -19.97 11.42 4.99
CA LYS A 94 -21.40 11.69 4.74
C LYS A 94 -21.71 11.82 3.25
N ARG A 95 -20.71 12.16 2.46
CA ARG A 95 -20.80 12.28 1.01
C ARG A 95 -19.62 11.52 0.40
N VAL A 96 -19.92 10.53 -0.40
CA VAL A 96 -18.91 9.80 -1.18
C VAL A 96 -18.45 10.70 -2.32
N PRO A 97 -17.14 10.93 -2.47
CA PRO A 97 -16.60 11.68 -3.61
C PRO A 97 -16.84 10.95 -4.93
N ASP A 98 -17.11 11.71 -6.00
CA ASP A 98 -17.41 11.15 -7.33
C ASP A 98 -16.18 10.44 -7.96
N ASP A 99 -14.97 10.90 -7.61
CA ASP A 99 -13.68 10.34 -8.10
C ASP A 99 -13.18 9.14 -7.28
N LEU A 100 -14.00 8.58 -6.37
CA LEU A 100 -13.70 7.33 -5.65
C LEU A 100 -14.41 6.17 -6.33
N TYR A 101 -13.64 5.30 -6.97
CA TYR A 101 -14.13 4.10 -7.65
C TYR A 101 -13.90 2.87 -6.80
N ILE A 102 -14.87 1.97 -6.75
CA ILE A 102 -14.75 0.67 -6.06
C ILE A 102 -14.66 -0.43 -7.10
N GLY A 103 -13.48 -1.03 -7.23
CA GLY A 103 -13.24 -2.21 -8.06
C GLY A 103 -13.59 -3.48 -7.28
N VAL A 104 -14.43 -4.34 -7.84
CA VAL A 104 -14.84 -5.60 -7.21
C VAL A 104 -14.10 -6.75 -7.87
N MET A 105 -13.24 -7.41 -7.10
CA MET A 105 -12.45 -8.54 -7.56
C MET A 105 -13.17 -9.85 -7.26
N THR A 106 -13.24 -10.74 -8.24
CA THR A 106 -13.71 -12.13 -8.04
C THR A 106 -12.59 -13.03 -7.52
N GLU A 107 -11.34 -12.67 -7.82
CA GLU A 107 -10.13 -13.33 -7.35
C GLU A 107 -9.19 -12.27 -6.77
N SER A 108 -8.69 -12.50 -5.56
CA SER A 108 -7.78 -11.58 -4.89
C SER A 108 -6.33 -11.89 -5.27
N THR A 109 -5.96 -11.61 -6.53
CA THR A 109 -4.63 -11.91 -7.07
C THR A 109 -3.92 -10.66 -7.58
N MET A 110 -2.60 -10.64 -7.52
CA MET A 110 -1.79 -9.55 -8.09
C MET A 110 -1.88 -9.54 -9.63
N GLU A 111 -2.08 -10.69 -10.26
CA GLU A 111 -2.24 -10.81 -11.72
C GLU A 111 -3.50 -10.06 -12.20
N LEU A 112 -4.60 -10.14 -11.44
CA LEU A 112 -5.79 -9.36 -11.74
C LEU A 112 -5.52 -7.85 -11.65
N VAL A 113 -4.75 -7.40 -10.65
CA VAL A 113 -4.38 -5.99 -10.52
C VAL A 113 -3.54 -5.52 -11.71
N LEU A 114 -2.57 -6.34 -12.14
CA LEU A 114 -1.70 -6.04 -13.27
C LEU A 114 -2.47 -5.89 -14.59
N SER A 115 -3.58 -6.60 -14.77
CA SER A 115 -4.43 -6.47 -15.96
C SER A 115 -5.49 -5.38 -15.84
N ALA A 116 -6.18 -5.31 -14.69
CA ALA A 116 -7.33 -4.43 -14.51
C ALA A 116 -6.96 -2.94 -14.35
N VAL A 117 -5.80 -2.64 -13.75
CA VAL A 117 -5.40 -1.23 -13.54
C VAL A 117 -5.11 -0.51 -14.86
N PRO A 118 -4.32 -1.05 -15.80
CA PRO A 118 -4.14 -0.42 -17.11
C PRO A 118 -5.45 -0.24 -17.89
N GLU A 119 -6.32 -1.26 -17.90
CA GLU A 119 -7.63 -1.19 -18.56
C GLU A 119 -8.50 -0.09 -17.96
N PHE A 120 -8.56 0.02 -16.64
CA PHE A 120 -9.31 1.08 -15.96
C PHE A 120 -8.76 2.47 -16.31
N MET A 121 -7.44 2.62 -16.45
CA MET A 121 -6.78 3.87 -16.79
C MET A 121 -7.07 4.35 -18.22
N GLU A 122 -7.47 3.48 -19.14
CA GLU A 122 -7.89 3.91 -20.49
C GLU A 122 -9.04 4.91 -20.42
N SER A 123 -9.96 4.73 -19.47
CA SER A 123 -11.09 5.65 -19.23
C SER A 123 -10.84 6.65 -18.10
N ASN A 124 -9.79 6.48 -17.31
CA ASN A 124 -9.47 7.30 -16.13
C ASN A 124 -7.96 7.65 -16.10
N PRO A 125 -7.44 8.40 -17.09
CA PRO A 125 -6.00 8.64 -17.23
C PRO A 125 -5.38 9.44 -16.07
N GLU A 126 -6.19 10.17 -15.31
CA GLU A 126 -5.78 10.96 -14.14
C GLU A 126 -5.69 10.13 -12.84
N LEU A 127 -5.84 8.79 -12.92
CA LEU A 127 -5.78 7.92 -11.74
C LEU A 127 -4.49 8.18 -10.95
N SER A 128 -4.65 8.46 -9.66
CA SER A 128 -3.55 8.85 -8.78
C SER A 128 -3.17 7.76 -7.79
N LEU A 129 -4.17 7.08 -7.23
CA LEU A 129 -3.97 6.06 -6.21
C LEU A 129 -4.80 4.82 -6.53
N VAL A 130 -4.16 3.66 -6.46
CA VAL A 130 -4.81 2.35 -6.44
C VAL A 130 -4.62 1.74 -5.06
N VAL A 131 -5.70 1.40 -4.38
CA VAL A 131 -5.66 0.62 -3.14
C VAL A 131 -6.16 -0.78 -3.45
N VAL A 132 -5.44 -1.79 -3.02
CA VAL A 132 -5.79 -3.20 -3.26
C VAL A 132 -5.85 -3.95 -1.95
N GLU A 133 -7.02 -4.45 -1.56
CA GLU A 133 -7.16 -5.38 -0.43
C GLU A 133 -6.89 -6.80 -0.91
N LEU A 134 -5.76 -7.38 -0.52
CA LEU A 134 -5.45 -8.77 -0.79
C LEU A 134 -5.69 -9.61 0.47
N ASP A 135 -6.65 -10.52 0.39
CA ASP A 135 -6.96 -11.44 1.49
C ASP A 135 -5.93 -12.56 1.63
N THR A 136 -5.08 -12.76 0.61
CA THR A 136 -4.00 -13.72 0.65
C THR A 136 -2.96 -13.24 1.66
N PRO A 137 -2.78 -13.95 2.78
CA PRO A 137 -1.71 -13.59 3.71
C PRO A 137 -0.37 -13.74 2.99
N VAL A 138 0.54 -12.82 3.23
CA VAL A 138 1.95 -12.99 2.87
C VAL A 138 2.52 -14.02 3.82
N ALA A 139 2.12 -15.26 3.62
CA ALA A 139 2.50 -16.37 4.46
C ALA A 139 3.03 -17.48 3.65
N TYR A 140 4.07 -17.91 4.09
CA TYR A 140 4.71 -19.14 3.80
C TYR A 140 3.94 -20.28 4.34
N THR A 141 3.10 -20.89 3.60
CA THR A 141 2.80 -22.28 3.83
C THR A 141 3.41 -23.07 2.68
N SER A 142 4.24 -23.95 3.06
CA SER A 142 5.13 -24.77 2.29
C SER A 142 4.52 -25.58 1.15
N ARG A 143 3.37 -25.32 0.61
CA ARG A 143 2.86 -26.19 -0.48
C ARG A 143 1.92 -25.59 -1.52
N THR A 144 1.44 -24.36 -1.41
CA THR A 144 0.38 -24.04 -2.37
C THR A 144 0.24 -22.64 -2.90
N LEU A 145 0.93 -21.60 -2.50
CA LEU A 145 0.53 -20.32 -3.09
C LEU A 145 1.61 -19.40 -3.62
N TYR A 146 2.79 -19.33 -3.14
CA TYR A 146 3.86 -18.54 -3.76
C TYR A 146 5.19 -18.94 -3.18
N ALA A 147 6.08 -19.47 -4.03
CA ALA A 147 7.49 -19.51 -3.68
C ALA A 147 7.98 -18.07 -3.43
N PRO A 148 8.92 -17.81 -2.53
CA PRO A 148 9.41 -16.45 -2.27
C PRO A 148 9.81 -15.68 -3.53
N GLY A 149 10.33 -16.37 -4.54
CA GLY A 149 10.70 -15.76 -5.82
C GLY A 149 9.50 -15.29 -6.66
N GLU A 150 8.39 -16.03 -6.66
CA GLU A 150 7.19 -15.65 -7.41
C GLU A 150 6.53 -14.40 -6.82
N LEU A 151 6.48 -14.29 -5.48
CA LEU A 151 5.94 -13.12 -4.82
C LEU A 151 6.80 -11.88 -5.11
N GLN A 152 8.11 -12.03 -5.07
CA GLN A 152 9.03 -10.93 -5.36
C GLN A 152 8.90 -10.47 -6.81
N GLU A 153 8.74 -11.40 -7.76
CA GLU A 153 8.50 -11.08 -9.17
C GLU A 153 7.19 -10.31 -9.36
N GLN A 154 6.12 -10.73 -8.70
CA GLN A 154 4.82 -10.04 -8.76
C GLN A 154 4.90 -8.61 -8.19
N TYR A 155 5.60 -8.41 -7.07
CA TYR A 155 5.83 -7.05 -6.54
C TYR A 155 6.67 -6.22 -7.50
N THR A 156 7.71 -6.80 -8.12
CA THR A 156 8.53 -6.09 -9.10
C THR A 156 7.68 -5.62 -10.28
N ARG A 157 6.83 -6.49 -10.84
CA ARG A 157 5.91 -6.12 -11.94
C ARG A 157 4.89 -5.05 -11.54
N LEU A 158 4.35 -5.09 -10.31
CA LEU A 158 3.46 -4.04 -9.81
C LEU A 158 4.19 -2.72 -9.59
N LYS A 159 5.44 -2.75 -9.17
CA LYS A 159 6.28 -1.58 -9.06
C LYS A 159 6.57 -0.96 -10.43
N GLU A 160 6.95 -1.76 -11.42
CA GLU A 160 7.13 -1.33 -12.80
C GLU A 160 5.85 -0.69 -13.37
N LEU A 161 4.69 -1.29 -13.11
CA LEU A 161 3.39 -0.71 -13.47
C LEU A 161 3.16 0.66 -12.80
N ALA A 162 3.45 0.78 -11.50
CA ALA A 162 3.28 2.04 -10.78
C ALA A 162 4.21 3.14 -11.31
N GLU A 163 5.45 2.79 -11.65
CA GLU A 163 6.42 3.69 -12.25
C GLU A 163 6.02 4.08 -13.68
N GLU A 164 5.66 3.12 -14.53
CA GLU A 164 5.25 3.36 -15.93
C GLU A 164 4.02 4.28 -16.01
N LYS A 165 3.03 4.02 -15.17
CA LYS A 165 1.77 4.78 -15.15
C LYS A 165 1.83 6.03 -14.28
N ASN A 166 2.94 6.26 -13.58
CA ASN A 166 3.14 7.41 -12.67
C ASN A 166 2.05 7.49 -11.57
N ILE A 167 1.68 6.33 -11.00
CA ILE A 167 0.64 6.21 -9.97
C ILE A 167 1.22 5.70 -8.66
N THR A 168 0.43 5.82 -7.59
CA THR A 168 0.69 5.16 -6.32
C THR A 168 -0.15 3.90 -6.22
N ILE A 169 0.46 2.77 -5.87
CA ILE A 169 -0.24 1.53 -5.53
C ILE A 169 -0.02 1.25 -4.04
N LEU A 170 -1.10 1.04 -3.30
CA LEU A 170 -1.07 0.63 -1.89
C LEU A 170 -1.74 -0.74 -1.76
N ILE A 171 -0.94 -1.77 -1.53
CA ILE A 171 -1.43 -3.11 -1.23
C ILE A 171 -1.67 -3.23 0.26
N VAL A 172 -2.83 -3.75 0.66
CA VAL A 172 -3.22 -4.02 2.05
C VAL A 172 -3.25 -5.52 2.25
N GLN A 173 -2.37 -6.03 3.12
CA GLN A 173 -2.21 -7.46 3.34
C GLN A 173 -2.14 -7.82 4.82
N LYS A 174 -2.55 -9.05 5.14
CA LYS A 174 -2.40 -9.58 6.49
C LYS A 174 -0.94 -9.88 6.79
N ASN A 175 -0.44 -9.38 7.93
CA ASN A 175 0.86 -9.76 8.44
C ASN A 175 0.75 -11.06 9.25
N VAL A 176 1.31 -12.13 8.73
CA VAL A 176 1.30 -13.45 9.38
C VAL A 176 2.46 -13.71 10.33
N GLN A 177 3.46 -12.82 10.39
CA GLN A 177 4.57 -12.95 11.34
C GLN A 177 4.11 -12.91 12.81
N HIS A 178 2.98 -12.28 13.07
CA HIS A 178 2.37 -12.18 14.39
C HIS A 178 1.20 -13.15 14.63
N ASP A 179 0.89 -14.00 13.65
CA ASP A 179 -0.12 -15.04 13.81
C ASP A 179 0.52 -16.27 14.47
N TRP A 180 0.25 -16.45 15.75
CA TRP A 180 0.74 -17.58 16.53
C TRP A 180 0.36 -18.94 15.94
N SER A 181 -0.73 -19.01 15.16
CA SER A 181 -1.18 -20.22 14.48
C SER A 181 -0.21 -20.71 13.41
N LEU A 182 0.62 -19.83 12.86
CA LEU A 182 1.58 -20.17 11.82
C LEU A 182 2.94 -20.61 12.39
N ARG A 183 3.27 -20.26 13.64
CA ARG A 183 4.42 -20.83 14.33
C ARG A 183 4.30 -22.34 14.47
N ASP A 184 3.08 -22.84 14.66
CA ASP A 184 2.79 -24.28 14.76
C ASP A 184 3.01 -25.03 13.44
N TYR A 185 3.13 -24.31 12.32
CA TYR A 185 3.39 -24.88 10.99
C TYR A 185 4.85 -24.70 10.51
N GLY A 186 5.77 -24.30 11.38
CA GLY A 186 7.21 -24.23 11.07
C GLY A 186 7.63 -23.10 10.13
N VAL A 187 6.85 -22.00 10.08
CA VAL A 187 7.16 -20.83 9.26
C VAL A 187 8.10 -19.91 10.01
N GLU A 188 9.38 -20.06 9.80
CA GLU A 188 10.40 -19.38 10.59
C GLU A 188 10.72 -17.94 10.20
N LYS A 189 10.40 -17.45 9.03
CA LYS A 189 10.67 -16.03 8.63
C LYS A 189 9.85 -15.59 7.44
N ALA A 190 9.13 -14.50 7.57
CA ALA A 190 8.72 -13.72 6.41
C ALA A 190 9.95 -13.09 5.78
N VAL A 191 10.13 -13.29 4.47
CA VAL A 191 11.22 -12.62 3.74
C VAL A 191 10.92 -11.13 3.73
N PRO A 192 11.91 -10.27 4.02
CA PRO A 192 11.73 -8.83 3.86
C PRO A 192 11.32 -8.54 2.40
N ILE A 193 10.13 -8.02 2.21
CA ILE A 193 9.61 -7.62 0.88
C ILE A 193 10.40 -6.41 0.32
N SER A 194 11.54 -6.12 0.89
CA SER A 194 12.28 -4.90 0.71
C SER A 194 12.90 -4.69 -0.69
N GLU A 195 12.85 -5.68 -1.57
CA GLU A 195 13.50 -5.56 -2.88
C GLU A 195 12.53 -5.22 -4.02
N GLY A 196 11.27 -5.63 -3.91
CA GLY A 196 10.23 -5.39 -4.92
C GLY A 196 9.31 -4.20 -4.64
N VAL A 197 9.45 -3.49 -3.50
CA VAL A 197 8.55 -2.39 -3.10
C VAL A 197 9.30 -1.13 -2.71
N ASP A 198 8.64 0.03 -2.84
CA ASP A 198 9.23 1.31 -2.46
C ASP A 198 9.14 1.56 -0.96
N CYS A 199 8.01 1.20 -0.34
CA CYS A 199 7.80 1.29 1.10
C CYS A 199 6.99 0.13 1.66
N CYS A 200 7.39 -0.29 2.86
CA CYS A 200 6.61 -1.16 3.73
C CYS A 200 6.05 -0.35 4.89
N PHE A 201 4.76 -0.49 5.14
CA PHE A 201 4.09 0.06 6.31
C PHE A 201 3.64 -1.08 7.22
N GLU A 202 3.98 -1.01 8.49
CA GLU A 202 3.47 -1.91 9.53
C GLU A 202 2.56 -1.13 10.46
N LEU A 203 1.31 -1.58 10.58
CA LEU A 203 0.34 -1.03 11.49
C LEU A 203 0.22 -1.93 12.71
N ASP A 204 0.63 -1.43 13.87
CA ASP A 204 0.44 -2.12 15.14
C ASP A 204 -1.05 -2.15 15.52
N LEU A 205 -1.46 -3.10 16.35
CA LEU A 205 -2.81 -3.11 16.89
C LEU A 205 -3.02 -1.95 17.86
N PRO A 206 -4.21 -1.30 17.82
CA PRO A 206 -4.52 -0.26 18.78
C PRO A 206 -4.50 -0.78 20.21
N SER A 207 -3.89 -0.01 21.10
CA SER A 207 -3.93 -0.27 22.54
C SER A 207 -5.38 -0.33 23.03
N VAL A 208 -5.68 -1.31 23.87
CA VAL A 208 -7.01 -1.49 24.46
C VAL A 208 -7.38 -0.35 25.42
N TYR A 209 -6.40 0.38 25.92
CA TYR A 209 -6.59 1.43 26.91
C TYR A 209 -6.91 2.80 26.31
N ASP A 210 -6.20 3.20 25.25
CA ASP A 210 -6.29 4.56 24.70
C ASP A 210 -6.51 4.58 23.18
N ASN A 211 -6.65 3.43 22.55
CA ASN A 211 -6.80 3.23 21.11
C ASN A 211 -5.64 3.82 20.27
N LYS A 212 -4.48 4.05 20.87
CA LYS A 212 -3.28 4.45 20.14
C LYS A 212 -2.63 3.25 19.48
N SER A 213 -2.03 3.50 18.34
CA SER A 213 -1.26 2.56 17.57
C SER A 213 -0.08 3.29 16.93
N ASP A 214 0.89 2.53 16.48
CA ASP A 214 1.99 3.04 15.69
C ASP A 214 1.87 2.54 14.25
N LEU A 215 2.05 3.47 13.32
CA LEU A 215 2.30 3.19 11.92
C LEU A 215 3.78 3.39 11.66
N LYS A 216 4.48 2.33 11.27
CA LYS A 216 5.91 2.35 10.96
C LYS A 216 6.08 2.24 9.46
N ARG A 217 6.95 3.08 8.89
CA ARG A 217 7.38 2.97 7.50
C ARG A 217 8.84 2.53 7.45
N THR A 218 9.13 1.57 6.60
CA THR A 218 10.48 1.15 6.26
C THR A 218 10.68 1.29 4.76
N SER A 219 11.72 2.01 4.36
CA SER A 219 12.05 2.20 2.95
C SER A 219 13.54 2.50 2.77
N ARG A 220 14.15 1.93 1.73
CA ARG A 220 15.54 2.23 1.34
C ARG A 220 15.66 3.62 0.72
N ILE A 221 14.60 4.10 0.05
CA ILE A 221 14.61 5.35 -0.71
C ILE A 221 14.09 6.49 0.15
N TYR A 222 12.96 6.28 0.84
CA TYR A 222 12.23 7.32 1.56
C TYR A 222 12.58 7.40 3.05
N GLY A 223 13.43 6.48 3.54
CA GLY A 223 13.83 6.39 4.94
C GLY A 223 12.77 5.75 5.83
N ASN A 224 13.14 5.62 7.10
CA ASN A 224 12.28 5.01 8.11
C ASN A 224 11.60 6.09 8.94
N ASP A 225 10.30 5.95 9.14
CA ASP A 225 9.48 6.85 9.95
C ASP A 225 8.51 6.09 10.84
N ARG A 226 8.01 6.78 11.87
CA ARG A 226 6.99 6.26 12.77
C ARG A 226 6.01 7.35 13.14
N TRP A 227 4.72 7.05 13.01
CA TRP A 227 3.64 7.93 13.43
C TRP A 227 2.84 7.26 14.53
N SER A 228 2.64 7.96 15.64
CA SER A 228 1.64 7.56 16.61
C SER A 228 0.28 8.07 16.14
N ILE A 229 -0.66 7.16 15.98
CA ILE A 229 -2.00 7.44 15.47
C ILE A 229 -3.05 6.88 16.41
N LYS A 230 -4.24 7.46 16.41
CA LYS A 230 -5.33 7.03 17.28
C LYS A 230 -6.50 6.54 16.47
N PHE A 231 -6.97 5.33 16.76
CA PHE A 231 -8.15 4.76 16.15
C PHE A 231 -9.43 5.22 16.87
N SER A 232 -10.43 5.64 16.10
CA SER A 232 -11.76 5.96 16.61
C SER A 232 -12.76 4.95 16.06
N ARG A 233 -13.46 4.25 16.96
CA ARG A 233 -14.48 3.24 16.55
C ARG A 233 -15.75 3.86 15.99
N LYS A 234 -16.03 5.14 16.33
CA LYS A 234 -17.22 5.86 15.85
C LYS A 234 -16.86 7.34 15.58
N PRO A 235 -16.69 7.75 14.34
CA PRO A 235 -16.56 6.98 13.11
C PRO A 235 -15.25 6.17 13.06
N HIS A 236 -15.21 5.12 12.26
CA HIS A 236 -14.00 4.30 12.05
C HIS A 236 -12.92 5.12 11.35
N ARG A 237 -12.12 5.85 12.10
CA ARG A 237 -11.11 6.79 11.58
C ARG A 237 -9.82 6.73 12.37
N TRP A 238 -8.72 6.91 11.64
CA TRP A 238 -7.41 7.15 12.22
C TRP A 238 -7.10 8.65 12.29
N ARG A 239 -6.55 9.08 13.40
CA ARG A 239 -6.13 10.48 13.62
C ARG A 239 -4.68 10.49 14.07
N GLY A 240 -3.90 11.47 13.57
CA GLY A 240 -2.57 11.73 14.12
C GLY A 240 -2.69 12.14 15.60
N THR A 241 -1.77 11.66 16.43
CA THR A 241 -1.58 12.19 17.77
C THR A 241 -0.61 13.37 17.68
N LYS A 242 -0.88 14.41 18.40
CA LYS A 242 0.04 15.55 18.56
C LYS A 242 1.23 15.14 19.42
#